data_38ba10917a0fe8f05e5ba09b2479b84e
#
_entry.id   38ba10917a0fe8f05e5ba09b2479b84e
#
_cell.length_a   1.000
_cell.length_b   1.000
_cell.length_c   1.000
_cell.angle_alpha   90.00
_cell.angle_beta   90.00
_cell.angle_gamma   90.00
#
_symmetry.space_group_name_H-M   'P 1'
#
loop_
_entity.id
_entity.type
_entity.pdbx_description
1 polymer ?
#
loop_
_entity_poly.entity_id
_entity_poly.type
_entity_poly.pdbx_seq_one_letter_code
_entity_poly.pdbx_strand_id
1 'polypeptide(L)'
;MKLPNGTGSVVKLSGKRRKPYMVRKTSGFHYDKEKDRQVQDYLIIGYAATRAEGMQLLAEYNSNPYDLNAGRVTFREVYEKWSRIKFPTISKSNIHGYEASYKLCGSLDDKIFRELRLSDLQYVVDTCGKNYPTLKKLKRMFSQLYDYAMKNDICNKDYATYVDIVKFRDRNPNKRDRDKYTKAQIERLWTLAEDPYYQIVLMLIYNGCRISEFLDLKKENVHLDEQYFDVIASKTENGIRKVPIADKVLPFYQAWYASSDCEYLLHTPEGKHFDYRNYYDSYFTPLMEQLGMTQTPHCCRHTCISMMVEAGVEPTMIKKIVGHSGAMTLTERVYTHLDIEKLVEAINRI
;
A
#
# COMPACT_ATOMS: atom_id res chain seq x y z
N MET A 1 -46.83 5.60 30.01
CA MET A 1 -45.74 5.09 30.84
C MET A 1 -44.67 6.18 30.90
N LYS A 2 -44.26 6.63 32.07
CA LYS A 2 -43.12 7.56 32.25
C LYS A 2 -41.83 6.72 32.15
N LEU A 3 -40.91 7.18 31.35
CA LEU A 3 -39.57 6.56 31.25
C LEU A 3 -38.74 6.93 32.50
N PRO A 4 -37.80 6.09 32.93
CA PRO A 4 -36.88 6.40 34.01
C PRO A 4 -36.11 7.71 33.76
N ASN A 5 -35.73 8.39 34.85
CA ASN A 5 -34.91 9.60 34.72
C ASN A 5 -33.59 9.31 33.99
N GLY A 6 -33.19 10.20 33.07
CA GLY A 6 -31.99 10.05 32.28
C GLY A 6 -32.16 9.25 30.98
N THR A 7 -33.27 8.54 30.77
CA THR A 7 -33.52 7.76 29.56
C THR A 7 -33.74 8.64 28.31
N GLY A 8 -34.26 9.84 28.49
CA GLY A 8 -34.67 10.74 27.39
C GLY A 8 -36.19 10.73 27.14
N SER A 9 -36.63 11.34 26.07
CA SER A 9 -38.05 11.49 25.76
C SER A 9 -38.35 11.50 24.26
N VAL A 10 -39.56 11.02 23.91
CA VAL A 10 -40.13 11.11 22.57
C VAL A 10 -41.31 12.05 22.61
N VAL A 11 -41.18 13.20 21.98
CA VAL A 11 -42.15 14.32 22.07
C VAL A 11 -42.78 14.56 20.69
N LYS A 12 -44.11 14.64 20.61
CA LYS A 12 -44.80 14.97 19.36
C LYS A 12 -44.75 16.49 19.16
N LEU A 13 -44.19 16.88 18.00
CA LEU A 13 -44.16 18.30 17.59
C LEU A 13 -45.47 18.69 16.92
N SER A 14 -45.85 19.94 17.02
CA SER A 14 -47.01 20.51 16.35
C SER A 14 -46.77 20.73 14.86
N GLY A 15 -47.88 20.85 14.08
CA GLY A 15 -47.84 21.11 12.65
C GLY A 15 -47.82 19.85 11.76
N LYS A 16 -48.00 20.03 10.43
CA LYS A 16 -48.00 18.96 9.43
C LYS A 16 -46.56 18.59 9.10
N ARG A 17 -46.02 17.60 9.82
CA ARG A 17 -44.63 17.10 9.63
C ARG A 17 -44.63 15.64 9.17
N ARG A 18 -43.76 15.29 8.27
CA ARG A 18 -43.57 13.90 7.81
C ARG A 18 -43.04 12.99 8.93
N LYS A 19 -42.22 13.52 9.84
CA LYS A 19 -41.69 12.86 11.05
C LYS A 19 -41.96 13.72 12.29
N PRO A 20 -43.16 13.64 12.90
CA PRO A 20 -43.59 14.56 13.96
C PRO A 20 -43.04 14.22 15.33
N TYR A 21 -42.41 13.05 15.54
CA TYR A 21 -41.92 12.65 16.84
C TYR A 21 -40.41 12.95 16.96
N MET A 22 -40.08 13.93 17.83
CA MET A 22 -38.70 14.26 18.15
C MET A 22 -38.22 13.40 19.31
N VAL A 23 -37.10 12.77 19.13
CA VAL A 23 -36.40 11.94 20.14
C VAL A 23 -35.27 12.76 20.71
N ARG A 24 -35.27 12.96 22.05
CA ARG A 24 -34.28 13.80 22.71
C ARG A 24 -33.87 13.24 24.08
N LYS A 25 -32.65 13.57 24.50
CA LYS A 25 -32.11 13.29 25.83
C LYS A 25 -31.60 14.59 26.46
N THR A 26 -31.69 14.72 27.78
CA THR A 26 -31.11 15.86 28.48
C THR A 26 -29.60 15.82 28.38
N SER A 27 -28.98 16.92 27.92
CA SER A 27 -27.52 17.08 27.81
C SER A 27 -26.93 17.95 28.92
N GLY A 28 -27.76 18.79 29.52
CA GLY A 28 -27.34 19.70 30.59
C GLY A 28 -28.46 20.64 31.02
N PHE A 29 -28.08 21.64 31.79
CA PHE A 29 -28.93 22.74 32.23
C PHE A 29 -28.14 24.03 32.14
N HIS A 30 -28.78 25.11 31.68
CA HIS A 30 -28.24 26.47 31.75
C HIS A 30 -29.24 27.42 32.43
N TYR A 31 -28.74 28.52 32.97
CA TYR A 31 -29.59 29.55 33.57
C TYR A 31 -29.98 30.58 32.51
N ASP A 32 -31.28 30.65 32.21
CA ASP A 32 -31.86 31.64 31.30
C ASP A 32 -32.15 32.92 32.09
N LYS A 33 -31.32 33.94 31.86
CA LYS A 33 -31.43 35.23 32.58
C LYS A 33 -32.71 36.01 32.24
N GLU A 34 -33.30 35.80 31.07
CA GLU A 34 -34.53 36.49 30.67
C GLU A 34 -35.76 35.86 31.32
N LYS A 35 -35.74 34.57 31.58
CA LYS A 35 -36.82 33.82 32.19
C LYS A 35 -36.61 33.57 33.68
N ASP A 36 -35.49 34.01 34.23
CA ASP A 36 -35.06 33.85 35.61
C ASP A 36 -35.24 32.42 36.16
N ARG A 37 -34.81 31.44 35.36
CA ARG A 37 -34.93 30.02 35.72
C ARG A 37 -33.90 29.17 35.05
N GLN A 38 -33.62 27.99 35.65
CA GLN A 38 -32.89 26.93 34.97
C GLN A 38 -33.70 26.35 33.81
N VAL A 39 -33.08 26.29 32.63
CA VAL A 39 -33.61 25.66 31.40
C VAL A 39 -32.82 24.42 31.07
N GLN A 40 -33.52 23.40 30.69
CA GLN A 40 -32.96 22.11 30.34
C GLN A 40 -32.48 22.12 28.90
N ASP A 41 -31.22 21.73 28.67
CA ASP A 41 -30.64 21.53 27.36
C ASP A 41 -30.92 20.13 26.86
N TYR A 42 -31.21 20.00 25.59
CA TYR A 42 -31.54 18.74 24.98
C TYR A 42 -30.62 18.41 23.80
N LEU A 43 -30.11 17.20 23.82
CA LEU A 43 -29.50 16.55 22.69
C LEU A 43 -30.62 15.91 21.85
N ILE A 44 -30.78 16.34 20.60
CA ILE A 44 -31.77 15.77 19.66
C ILE A 44 -31.15 14.55 19.00
N ILE A 45 -31.67 13.35 19.33
CA ILE A 45 -31.21 12.06 18.79
C ILE A 45 -31.71 11.87 17.35
N GLY A 46 -32.95 12.31 17.08
CA GLY A 46 -33.52 12.23 15.74
C GLY A 46 -35.02 12.51 15.72
N TYR A 47 -35.64 12.20 14.55
CA TYR A 47 -37.09 12.37 14.35
C TYR A 47 -37.66 11.07 13.73
N ALA A 48 -38.84 10.67 14.19
CA ALA A 48 -39.54 9.46 13.77
C ALA A 48 -40.95 9.79 13.25
N ALA A 49 -41.48 8.92 12.38
CA ALA A 49 -42.84 9.05 11.87
C ALA A 49 -43.90 8.63 12.90
N THR A 50 -43.56 7.62 13.72
CA THR A 50 -44.41 7.11 14.78
C THR A 50 -43.75 7.21 16.16
N ARG A 51 -44.54 7.16 17.22
CA ARG A 51 -44.00 7.13 18.58
C ARG A 51 -43.22 5.85 18.85
N ALA A 52 -43.64 4.73 18.27
CA ALA A 52 -42.98 3.43 18.42
C ALA A 52 -41.57 3.46 17.81
N GLU A 53 -41.41 3.97 16.58
CA GLU A 53 -40.09 4.19 15.94
C GLU A 53 -39.22 5.13 16.80
N GLY A 54 -39.81 6.20 17.37
CA GLY A 54 -39.09 7.10 18.25
C GLY A 54 -38.61 6.43 19.53
N MET A 55 -39.37 5.53 20.10
CA MET A 55 -38.98 4.75 21.28
C MET A 55 -37.88 3.75 20.95
N GLN A 56 -37.96 3.12 19.80
CA GLN A 56 -36.89 2.22 19.31
C GLN A 56 -35.58 2.98 19.10
N LEU A 57 -35.62 4.12 18.44
CA LEU A 57 -34.45 4.98 18.23
C LEU A 57 -33.83 5.44 19.56
N LEU A 58 -34.66 5.75 20.55
CA LEU A 58 -34.21 6.12 21.91
C LEU A 58 -33.56 4.92 22.63
N ALA A 59 -34.12 3.73 22.50
CA ALA A 59 -33.58 2.52 23.09
C ALA A 59 -32.22 2.13 22.43
N GLU A 60 -32.13 2.20 21.12
CA GLU A 60 -30.87 1.99 20.39
C GLU A 60 -29.80 2.98 20.84
N TYR A 61 -30.12 4.26 20.95
CA TYR A 61 -29.19 5.27 21.44
C TYR A 61 -28.75 5.02 22.90
N ASN A 62 -29.64 4.59 23.78
CA ASN A 62 -29.30 4.34 25.18
C ASN A 62 -28.49 3.01 25.35
N SER A 63 -28.71 2.01 24.51
CA SER A 63 -27.94 0.75 24.53
C SER A 63 -26.52 0.95 24.00
N ASN A 64 -26.32 1.87 23.05
CA ASN A 64 -25.03 2.20 22.48
C ASN A 64 -24.97 3.70 22.15
N PRO A 65 -24.70 4.57 23.16
CA PRO A 65 -24.61 6.01 22.93
C PRO A 65 -23.51 6.33 21.92
N TYR A 66 -23.89 6.92 20.82
CA TYR A 66 -22.99 7.36 19.78
C TYR A 66 -23.00 8.90 19.66
N ASP A 67 -21.89 9.48 19.19
CA ASP A 67 -21.86 10.89 18.84
C ASP A 67 -22.82 11.14 17.67
N LEU A 68 -23.81 11.99 17.88
CA LEU A 68 -24.81 12.32 16.85
C LEU A 68 -24.19 13.04 15.65
N ASN A 69 -23.08 13.75 15.85
CA ASN A 69 -22.31 14.35 14.77
C ASN A 69 -21.54 13.25 13.99
N ALA A 70 -20.99 12.26 14.70
CA ALA A 70 -20.36 11.09 14.06
C ALA A 70 -21.38 10.30 13.22
N GLY A 71 -22.64 10.25 13.65
CA GLY A 71 -23.73 9.59 12.93
C GLY A 71 -24.14 10.21 11.60
N ARG A 72 -23.66 11.42 11.27
CA ARG A 72 -23.93 12.13 10.01
C ARG A 72 -22.74 12.25 9.09
N VAL A 73 -21.60 11.70 9.48
CA VAL A 73 -20.36 11.76 8.71
C VAL A 73 -20.53 11.00 7.39
N THR A 74 -20.21 11.65 6.27
CA THR A 74 -20.30 11.07 4.93
C THR A 74 -19.10 10.15 4.63
N PHE A 75 -19.21 9.35 3.56
CA PHE A 75 -18.10 8.52 3.08
C PHE A 75 -16.88 9.38 2.74
N ARG A 76 -17.08 10.52 2.10
CA ARG A 76 -16.04 11.51 1.78
C ARG A 76 -15.32 11.99 3.03
N GLU A 77 -16.07 12.42 4.05
CA GLU A 77 -15.49 12.92 5.31
C GLU A 77 -14.72 11.85 6.08
N VAL A 78 -15.18 10.57 6.05
CA VAL A 78 -14.43 9.45 6.60
C VAL A 78 -13.11 9.26 5.87
N TYR A 79 -13.14 9.27 4.52
CA TYR A 79 -11.93 9.17 3.71
C TYR A 79 -10.94 10.31 3.99
N GLU A 80 -11.40 11.54 4.05
CA GLU A 80 -10.56 12.71 4.32
C GLU A 80 -9.92 12.66 5.72
N LYS A 81 -10.70 12.32 6.75
CA LYS A 81 -10.19 12.20 8.13
C LYS A 81 -9.19 11.04 8.23
N TRP A 82 -9.51 9.89 7.66
CA TRP A 82 -8.63 8.74 7.63
C TRP A 82 -7.34 9.02 6.84
N SER A 83 -7.42 9.64 5.68
CA SER A 83 -6.27 9.93 4.82
C SER A 83 -5.28 10.90 5.46
N ARG A 84 -5.75 11.92 6.18
CA ARG A 84 -4.89 12.86 6.95
C ARG A 84 -4.00 12.15 7.96
N ILE A 85 -4.50 11.07 8.58
CA ILE A 85 -3.74 10.28 9.56
C ILE A 85 -2.87 9.24 8.87
N LYS A 86 -3.40 8.59 7.82
CA LYS A 86 -2.74 7.45 7.18
C LYS A 86 -1.63 7.85 6.21
N PHE A 87 -1.82 8.87 5.39
CA PHE A 87 -0.90 9.23 4.32
C PHE A 87 0.51 9.61 4.79
N PRO A 88 0.70 10.33 5.91
CA PRO A 88 2.04 10.58 6.44
C PRO A 88 2.83 9.32 6.83
N THR A 89 2.14 8.19 7.05
CA THR A 89 2.76 6.92 7.52
C THR A 89 3.09 5.94 6.39
N ILE A 90 2.80 6.29 5.14
CA ILE A 90 2.94 5.37 4.00
C ILE A 90 3.68 6.01 2.83
N SER A 91 4.18 5.17 1.91
CA SER A 91 4.89 5.65 0.71
C SER A 91 3.96 6.37 -0.28
N LYS A 92 4.51 7.29 -1.08
CA LYS A 92 3.80 8.00 -2.17
C LYS A 92 3.06 7.06 -3.11
N SER A 93 3.66 5.92 -3.46
CA SER A 93 3.02 4.90 -4.32
C SER A 93 1.75 4.29 -3.68
N ASN A 94 1.74 4.10 -2.36
CA ASN A 94 0.54 3.64 -1.65
C ASN A 94 -0.53 4.73 -1.59
N ILE A 95 -0.12 6.00 -1.38
CA ILE A 95 -1.04 7.16 -1.42
C ILE A 95 -1.76 7.18 -2.77
N HIS A 96 -1.02 7.20 -3.90
CA HIS A 96 -1.61 7.16 -5.24
C HIS A 96 -2.54 5.95 -5.44
N GLY A 97 -2.21 4.81 -4.85
CA GLY A 97 -3.07 3.62 -4.89
C GLY A 97 -4.41 3.80 -4.17
N TYR A 98 -4.42 4.48 -3.03
CA TYR A 98 -5.64 4.81 -2.29
C TYR A 98 -6.45 5.90 -2.98
N GLU A 99 -5.80 6.96 -3.47
CA GLU A 99 -6.46 8.02 -4.24
C GLU A 99 -7.14 7.46 -5.52
N ALA A 100 -6.44 6.58 -6.25
CA ALA A 100 -7.01 5.90 -7.40
C ALA A 100 -8.22 5.00 -7.04
N SER A 101 -8.17 4.35 -5.86
CA SER A 101 -9.29 3.55 -5.37
C SER A 101 -10.47 4.44 -4.96
N TYR A 102 -10.21 5.56 -4.28
CA TYR A 102 -11.23 6.51 -3.87
C TYR A 102 -11.98 7.13 -5.07
N LYS A 103 -11.26 7.48 -6.14
CA LYS A 103 -11.87 7.98 -7.39
C LYS A 103 -12.93 7.05 -7.99
N LEU A 104 -12.91 5.76 -7.65
CA LEU A 104 -13.93 4.81 -8.08
C LEU A 104 -15.21 4.89 -7.25
N CYS A 105 -15.19 5.58 -6.12
CA CYS A 105 -16.23 5.57 -5.10
C CYS A 105 -17.18 6.78 -5.17
N GLY A 106 -17.16 7.58 -6.24
CA GLY A 106 -17.94 8.83 -6.33
C GLY A 106 -19.44 8.68 -6.03
N SER A 107 -20.02 7.51 -6.28
CA SER A 107 -21.43 7.23 -5.93
C SER A 107 -21.68 7.10 -4.42
N LEU A 108 -20.62 7.01 -3.61
CA LEU A 108 -20.70 6.89 -2.15
C LEU A 108 -20.44 8.21 -1.44
N ASP A 109 -19.81 9.18 -2.09
CA ASP A 109 -19.22 10.37 -1.50
C ASP A 109 -20.15 11.10 -0.50
N ASP A 110 -21.37 11.35 -0.89
CA ASP A 110 -22.34 12.12 -0.10
C ASP A 110 -23.27 11.22 0.75
N LYS A 111 -23.07 9.89 0.69
CA LYS A 111 -23.83 8.95 1.53
C LYS A 111 -23.32 9.00 2.96
N ILE A 112 -24.21 8.95 3.94
CA ILE A 112 -23.88 8.82 5.34
C ILE A 112 -23.19 7.47 5.57
N PHE A 113 -21.98 7.46 6.13
CA PHE A 113 -21.14 6.27 6.22
C PHE A 113 -21.80 5.12 7.00
N ARG A 114 -22.44 5.41 8.12
CA ARG A 114 -23.15 4.40 8.93
C ARG A 114 -24.37 3.79 8.23
N GLU A 115 -24.92 4.47 7.23
CA GLU A 115 -26.08 3.98 6.46
C GLU A 115 -25.68 3.14 5.25
N LEU A 116 -24.38 3.09 4.91
CA LEU A 116 -23.88 2.23 3.86
C LEU A 116 -24.16 0.76 4.17
N ARG A 117 -24.48 0.03 3.12
CA ARG A 117 -24.73 -1.41 3.17
C ARG A 117 -23.77 -2.14 2.22
N LEU A 118 -23.70 -3.46 2.37
CA LEU A 118 -22.91 -4.29 1.46
C LEU A 118 -23.24 -4.03 -0.01
N SER A 119 -24.52 -3.83 -0.33
CA SER A 119 -24.98 -3.53 -1.70
C SER A 119 -24.34 -2.28 -2.29
N ASP A 120 -24.10 -1.24 -1.47
CA ASP A 120 -23.50 0.00 -1.96
C ASP A 120 -22.03 -0.21 -2.33
N LEU A 121 -21.27 -0.91 -1.48
CA LEU A 121 -19.86 -1.23 -1.72
C LEU A 121 -19.70 -2.20 -2.89
N GLN A 122 -20.56 -3.23 -2.93
CA GLN A 122 -20.56 -4.24 -3.98
C GLN A 122 -20.91 -3.62 -5.34
N TYR A 123 -21.84 -2.66 -5.37
CA TYR A 123 -22.19 -1.92 -6.58
C TYR A 123 -20.97 -1.21 -7.19
N VAL A 124 -20.15 -0.53 -6.36
CA VAL A 124 -18.90 0.10 -6.83
C VAL A 124 -17.96 -0.93 -7.45
N VAL A 125 -17.77 -2.08 -6.77
CA VAL A 125 -16.91 -3.16 -7.26
C VAL A 125 -17.42 -3.72 -8.59
N ASP A 126 -18.72 -3.92 -8.71
CA ASP A 126 -19.34 -4.57 -9.87
C ASP A 126 -19.35 -3.66 -11.11
N THR A 127 -19.47 -2.35 -10.90
CA THR A 127 -19.66 -1.36 -11.99
C THR A 127 -18.37 -0.64 -12.41
N CYS A 128 -17.32 -0.61 -11.57
CA CYS A 128 -16.11 0.16 -11.88
C CYS A 128 -15.26 -0.36 -13.05
N GLY A 129 -15.54 -1.55 -13.58
CA GLY A 129 -14.85 -2.11 -14.75
C GLY A 129 -13.38 -2.48 -14.55
N LYS A 130 -12.88 -2.50 -13.31
CA LYS A 130 -11.45 -2.72 -13.02
C LYS A 130 -11.10 -4.19 -12.92
N ASN A 131 -9.79 -4.48 -13.11
CA ASN A 131 -9.23 -5.82 -12.99
C ASN A 131 -9.11 -6.26 -11.52
N TYR A 132 -8.95 -7.56 -11.30
CA TYR A 132 -8.86 -8.16 -9.97
C TYR A 132 -7.80 -7.55 -9.04
N PRO A 133 -6.54 -7.27 -9.49
CA PRO A 133 -5.55 -6.58 -8.65
C PRO A 133 -5.98 -5.19 -8.17
N THR A 134 -6.69 -4.42 -9.01
CA THR A 134 -7.22 -3.11 -8.64
C THR A 134 -8.39 -3.25 -7.66
N LEU A 135 -9.28 -4.23 -7.87
CA LEU A 135 -10.38 -4.53 -6.94
C LEU A 135 -9.87 -4.97 -5.56
N LYS A 136 -8.73 -5.68 -5.49
CA LYS A 136 -8.05 -5.97 -4.21
C LYS A 136 -7.63 -4.71 -3.47
N LYS A 137 -7.11 -3.71 -4.18
CA LYS A 137 -6.72 -2.42 -3.58
C LYS A 137 -7.95 -1.66 -3.09
N LEU A 138 -9.02 -1.64 -3.89
CA LEU A 138 -10.30 -1.02 -3.53
C LEU A 138 -10.90 -1.68 -2.27
N LYS A 139 -10.99 -3.01 -2.22
CA LYS A 139 -11.47 -3.73 -1.04
C LYS A 139 -10.60 -3.43 0.21
N ARG A 140 -9.27 -3.37 0.03
CA ARG A 140 -8.36 -2.98 1.12
C ARG A 140 -8.65 -1.56 1.63
N MET A 141 -8.93 -0.62 0.74
CA MET A 141 -9.32 0.74 1.13
C MET A 141 -10.62 0.71 1.95
N PHE A 142 -11.66 0.01 1.49
CA PHE A 142 -12.88 -0.15 2.26
C PHE A 142 -12.61 -0.70 3.65
N SER A 143 -11.82 -1.77 3.78
CA SER A 143 -11.46 -2.34 5.10
C SER A 143 -10.75 -1.32 6.00
N GLN A 144 -9.86 -0.49 5.44
CA GLN A 144 -9.18 0.56 6.23
C GLN A 144 -10.15 1.67 6.67
N LEU A 145 -11.10 2.05 5.83
CA LEU A 145 -12.12 3.06 6.17
C LEU A 145 -13.07 2.54 7.24
N TYR A 146 -13.50 1.28 7.16
CA TYR A 146 -14.34 0.66 8.18
C TYR A 146 -13.59 0.48 9.51
N ASP A 147 -12.33 0.05 9.50
CA ASP A 147 -11.49 -0.01 10.71
C ASP A 147 -11.39 1.36 11.39
N TYR A 148 -11.14 2.40 10.59
CA TYR A 148 -11.14 3.78 11.10
C TYR A 148 -12.51 4.20 11.66
N ALA A 149 -13.59 3.94 10.93
CA ALA A 149 -14.94 4.35 11.30
C ALA A 149 -15.42 3.63 12.57
N MET A 150 -15.09 2.35 12.74
CA MET A 150 -15.41 1.59 13.95
C MET A 150 -14.62 2.08 15.17
N LYS A 151 -13.33 2.38 15.00
CA LYS A 151 -12.49 2.96 16.09
C LYS A 151 -12.93 4.35 16.54
N ASN A 152 -13.67 5.06 15.71
CA ASN A 152 -14.19 6.41 16.01
C ASN A 152 -15.71 6.43 16.19
N ASP A 153 -16.34 5.30 16.47
CA ASP A 153 -17.77 5.13 16.75
C ASP A 153 -18.70 5.68 15.65
N ILE A 154 -18.20 5.83 14.41
CA ILE A 154 -18.97 6.28 13.25
C ILE A 154 -19.92 5.17 12.78
N CYS A 155 -19.49 3.91 12.84
CA CYS A 155 -20.31 2.73 12.54
C CYS A 155 -19.97 1.58 13.50
N ASN A 156 -20.87 0.60 13.57
CA ASN A 156 -20.76 -0.57 14.45
C ASN A 156 -20.63 -1.90 13.71
N LYS A 157 -20.58 -1.87 12.37
CA LYS A 157 -20.48 -3.08 11.54
C LYS A 157 -19.61 -2.82 10.32
N ASP A 158 -18.65 -3.72 10.09
CA ASP A 158 -17.79 -3.71 8.91
C ASP A 158 -18.45 -4.50 7.75
N TYR A 159 -18.91 -3.78 6.73
CA TYR A 159 -19.43 -4.39 5.51
C TYR A 159 -18.32 -4.68 4.48
N ALA A 160 -17.12 -4.08 4.59
CA ALA A 160 -16.03 -4.30 3.65
C ALA A 160 -15.55 -5.78 3.66
N THR A 161 -15.64 -6.45 4.80
CA THR A 161 -15.29 -7.86 4.94
C THR A 161 -16.09 -8.74 3.98
N TYR A 162 -17.36 -8.44 3.76
CA TYR A 162 -18.28 -9.23 2.93
C TYR A 162 -18.24 -8.89 1.44
N VAL A 163 -17.50 -7.84 1.04
CA VAL A 163 -17.36 -7.47 -0.37
C VAL A 163 -16.73 -8.61 -1.16
N ASP A 164 -17.45 -9.10 -2.18
CA ASP A 164 -16.97 -10.17 -3.04
C ASP A 164 -16.28 -9.62 -4.30
N ILE A 165 -15.02 -10.01 -4.46
CA ILE A 165 -14.21 -9.74 -5.64
C ILE A 165 -13.77 -11.03 -6.36
N VAL A 166 -14.12 -12.21 -5.82
CA VAL A 166 -13.61 -13.51 -6.31
C VAL A 166 -14.10 -13.80 -7.73
N LYS A 167 -15.32 -13.41 -8.06
CA LYS A 167 -15.90 -13.55 -9.40
C LYS A 167 -15.12 -12.81 -10.50
N PHE A 168 -14.21 -11.90 -10.11
CA PHE A 168 -13.36 -11.16 -11.05
C PHE A 168 -11.93 -11.69 -11.12
N ARG A 169 -11.63 -12.86 -10.49
CA ARG A 169 -10.26 -13.39 -10.38
C ARG A 169 -9.58 -13.53 -11.74
N ASP A 170 -10.31 -13.92 -12.77
CA ASP A 170 -9.79 -14.11 -14.12
C ASP A 170 -9.72 -12.81 -14.94
N ARG A 171 -10.30 -11.72 -14.43
CA ARG A 171 -10.19 -10.40 -15.04
C ARG A 171 -8.83 -9.78 -14.74
N ASN A 172 -7.79 -10.31 -15.35
CA ASN A 172 -6.45 -9.77 -15.28
C ASN A 172 -5.76 -9.85 -16.65
N PRO A 173 -6.19 -9.01 -17.63
CA PRO A 173 -5.67 -9.04 -19.01
C PRO A 173 -4.17 -8.74 -19.10
N ASN A 174 -3.62 -8.09 -18.06
CA ASN A 174 -2.20 -7.75 -17.96
C ASN A 174 -1.44 -8.69 -17.00
N LYS A 175 -1.95 -9.91 -16.78
CA LYS A 175 -1.18 -10.90 -16.04
C LYS A 175 0.08 -11.21 -16.87
N ARG A 176 1.20 -10.66 -16.44
CA ARG A 176 2.51 -11.01 -16.97
C ARG A 176 2.99 -12.24 -16.24
N ASP A 177 3.36 -13.27 -16.96
CA ASP A 177 4.15 -14.34 -16.41
C ASP A 177 5.53 -13.73 -16.10
N ARG A 178 5.92 -13.83 -14.82
CA ARG A 178 7.20 -13.28 -14.34
C ARG A 178 8.25 -14.37 -14.46
N ASP A 179 8.46 -14.84 -15.68
CA ASP A 179 9.43 -15.89 -15.95
C ASP A 179 10.84 -15.35 -15.74
N LYS A 180 11.67 -16.19 -15.12
CA LYS A 180 13.10 -15.95 -15.04
C LYS A 180 13.70 -15.95 -16.46
N TYR A 181 14.84 -15.27 -16.62
CA TYR A 181 15.62 -15.42 -17.84
C TYR A 181 16.13 -16.83 -17.96
N THR A 182 16.04 -17.41 -19.16
CA THR A 182 16.69 -18.68 -19.52
C THR A 182 18.18 -18.46 -19.76
N LYS A 183 18.98 -19.53 -19.71
CA LYS A 183 20.43 -19.49 -20.05
C LYS A 183 20.64 -18.86 -21.42
N ALA A 184 19.91 -19.32 -22.45
CA ALA A 184 20.00 -18.77 -23.79
C ALA A 184 19.65 -17.29 -23.89
N GLN A 185 18.69 -16.79 -23.07
CA GLN A 185 18.37 -15.37 -23.02
C GLN A 185 19.50 -14.57 -22.36
N ILE A 186 20.12 -15.09 -21.29
CA ILE A 186 21.29 -14.46 -20.66
C ILE A 186 22.46 -14.39 -21.64
N GLU A 187 22.75 -15.47 -22.36
CA GLU A 187 23.79 -15.48 -23.40
C GLU A 187 23.53 -14.41 -24.47
N ARG A 188 22.30 -14.26 -24.92
CA ARG A 188 21.93 -13.18 -25.86
C ARG A 188 22.09 -11.76 -25.23
N LEU A 189 21.85 -11.56 -23.97
CA LEU A 189 22.13 -10.29 -23.30
C LEU A 189 23.64 -9.98 -23.31
N TRP A 190 24.49 -11.00 -23.12
CA TRP A 190 25.96 -10.87 -23.21
C TRP A 190 26.44 -10.43 -24.56
N THR A 191 25.77 -10.81 -25.66
CA THR A 191 26.16 -10.35 -27.02
C THR A 191 25.95 -8.85 -27.25
N LEU A 192 25.19 -8.19 -26.39
CA LEU A 192 24.91 -6.75 -26.45
C LEU A 192 25.58 -5.97 -25.29
N ALA A 193 26.48 -6.61 -24.56
CA ALA A 193 27.15 -6.01 -23.41
C ALA A 193 28.16 -4.92 -23.75
N GLU A 194 28.38 -4.62 -25.04
CA GLU A 194 29.15 -3.44 -25.48
C GLU A 194 28.42 -2.12 -25.16
N ASP A 195 27.08 -2.11 -25.16
CA ASP A 195 26.29 -0.96 -24.76
C ASP A 195 26.21 -0.88 -23.22
N PRO A 196 26.74 0.19 -22.59
CA PRO A 196 26.75 0.30 -21.14
C PRO A 196 25.37 0.29 -20.53
N TYR A 197 24.34 0.79 -21.20
CA TYR A 197 22.98 0.80 -20.67
C TYR A 197 22.34 -0.58 -20.68
N TYR A 198 22.78 -1.46 -21.57
CA TYR A 198 22.33 -2.86 -21.60
C TYR A 198 23.07 -3.73 -20.58
N GLN A 199 24.32 -3.34 -20.19
CA GLN A 199 25.04 -3.97 -19.09
C GLN A 199 24.23 -3.94 -17.77
N ILE A 200 23.41 -2.90 -17.54
CA ILE A 200 22.62 -2.76 -16.32
C ILE A 200 21.71 -3.97 -16.07
N VAL A 201 21.17 -4.59 -17.13
CA VAL A 201 20.34 -5.79 -17.01
C VAL A 201 21.17 -6.99 -16.52
N LEU A 202 22.39 -7.18 -17.05
CA LEU A 202 23.31 -8.20 -16.59
C LEU A 202 23.75 -7.96 -15.15
N MET A 203 24.12 -6.72 -14.80
CA MET A 203 24.46 -6.33 -13.43
C MET A 203 23.32 -6.69 -12.46
N LEU A 204 22.06 -6.41 -12.83
CA LEU A 204 20.88 -6.77 -12.04
C LEU A 204 20.67 -8.29 -11.91
N ILE A 205 20.96 -9.07 -12.96
CA ILE A 205 20.88 -10.53 -12.91
C ILE A 205 21.91 -11.10 -11.95
N TYR A 206 23.13 -10.54 -11.91
CA TYR A 206 24.22 -11.03 -11.08
C TYR A 206 24.34 -10.37 -9.70
N ASN A 207 23.47 -9.40 -9.33
CA ASN A 207 23.42 -8.82 -7.98
C ASN A 207 22.11 -9.09 -7.25
N GLY A 208 21.02 -9.38 -7.98
CA GLY A 208 19.71 -9.68 -7.39
C GLY A 208 19.03 -8.53 -6.66
N CYS A 209 19.47 -7.28 -6.82
CA CYS A 209 18.86 -6.11 -6.21
C CYS A 209 17.47 -5.79 -6.78
N ARG A 210 16.72 -4.96 -6.06
CA ARG A 210 15.58 -4.28 -6.66
C ARG A 210 16.09 -3.16 -7.56
N ILE A 211 15.47 -2.99 -8.71
CA ILE A 211 15.89 -1.96 -9.68
C ILE A 211 16.03 -0.56 -9.05
N SER A 212 15.10 -0.15 -8.18
CA SER A 212 15.19 1.15 -7.51
C SER A 212 16.39 1.25 -6.57
N GLU A 213 16.72 0.16 -5.84
CA GLU A 213 17.92 0.13 -4.97
C GLU A 213 19.19 0.29 -5.81
N PHE A 214 19.20 -0.24 -7.03
CA PHE A 214 20.36 -0.22 -7.90
C PHE A 214 20.50 1.09 -8.67
N LEU A 215 19.41 1.69 -9.13
CA LEU A 215 19.44 3.02 -9.77
C LEU A 215 19.79 4.12 -8.77
N ASP A 216 19.42 3.96 -7.50
CA ASP A 216 19.71 4.92 -6.42
C ASP A 216 21.08 4.67 -5.75
N LEU A 217 21.89 3.72 -6.28
CA LEU A 217 23.21 3.40 -5.73
C LEU A 217 24.20 4.54 -5.96
N LYS A 218 24.72 5.11 -4.87
CA LYS A 218 25.77 6.12 -4.91
C LYS A 218 27.16 5.49 -4.98
N LYS A 219 28.09 6.16 -5.66
CA LYS A 219 29.49 5.72 -5.76
C LYS A 219 30.18 5.58 -4.42
N GLU A 220 29.87 6.45 -3.46
CA GLU A 220 30.40 6.37 -2.08
C GLU A 220 30.10 5.06 -1.35
N ASN A 221 29.04 4.34 -1.78
CA ASN A 221 28.62 3.06 -1.20
C ASN A 221 29.12 1.86 -2.02
N VAL A 222 29.99 2.07 -3.01
CA VAL A 222 30.55 1.01 -3.86
C VAL A 222 32.00 0.74 -3.49
N HIS A 223 32.31 -0.47 -3.08
CA HIS A 223 33.64 -0.92 -2.64
C HIS A 223 34.18 -1.91 -3.65
N LEU A 224 34.83 -1.38 -4.69
CA LEU A 224 35.31 -2.19 -5.83
C LEU A 224 36.39 -3.20 -5.45
N ASP A 225 37.29 -2.80 -4.54
CA ASP A 225 38.41 -3.66 -4.09
C ASP A 225 37.91 -4.86 -3.29
N GLU A 226 36.85 -4.69 -2.46
CA GLU A 226 36.22 -5.75 -1.69
C GLU A 226 35.04 -6.40 -2.41
N GLN A 227 34.74 -5.97 -3.62
CA GLN A 227 33.68 -6.51 -4.50
C GLN A 227 32.27 -6.51 -3.88
N TYR A 228 31.87 -5.41 -3.27
CA TYR A 228 30.50 -5.26 -2.79
C TYR A 228 30.02 -3.79 -2.86
N PHE A 229 28.73 -3.61 -2.63
CA PHE A 229 28.15 -2.29 -2.38
C PHE A 229 27.12 -2.34 -1.26
N ASP A 230 26.93 -1.21 -0.59
CA ASP A 230 25.96 -1.04 0.47
C ASP A 230 24.61 -0.53 -0.06
N VAL A 231 23.53 -1.23 0.28
CA VAL A 231 22.17 -0.72 0.13
C VAL A 231 21.80 -0.06 1.46
N ILE A 232 21.88 1.26 1.53
CA ILE A 232 21.69 2.06 2.76
C ILE A 232 20.23 2.48 2.97
N ALA A 233 19.39 2.44 1.92
CA ALA A 233 17.96 2.76 1.98
C ALA A 233 17.16 1.72 1.20
N SER A 234 16.13 1.19 1.83
CA SER A 234 15.22 0.23 1.20
C SER A 234 13.81 0.36 1.80
N LYS A 235 12.81 -0.17 1.08
CA LYS A 235 11.41 -0.20 1.52
C LYS A 235 11.20 -0.92 2.86
N THR A 236 12.14 -1.79 3.26
CA THR A 236 12.08 -2.58 4.50
C THR A 236 13.46 -2.55 5.18
N GLU A 237 13.49 -2.63 6.51
CA GLU A 237 14.74 -2.68 7.30
C GLU A 237 15.70 -3.79 6.82
N ASN A 238 15.18 -4.96 6.47
CA ASN A 238 15.98 -6.07 5.93
C ASN A 238 16.49 -5.80 4.50
N GLY A 239 16.10 -4.70 3.87
CA GLY A 239 16.65 -4.27 2.59
C GLY A 239 18.01 -3.60 2.73
N ILE A 240 18.35 -3.08 3.93
CA ILE A 240 19.67 -2.50 4.23
C ILE A 240 20.65 -3.67 4.38
N ARG A 241 21.64 -3.73 3.50
CA ARG A 241 22.57 -4.88 3.42
C ARG A 241 23.77 -4.60 2.52
N LYS A 242 24.78 -5.42 2.65
CA LYS A 242 25.87 -5.55 1.69
C LYS A 242 25.46 -6.49 0.56
N VAL A 243 25.72 -6.09 -0.66
CA VAL A 243 25.44 -6.90 -1.87
C VAL A 243 26.76 -7.17 -2.58
N PRO A 244 27.15 -8.45 -2.78
CA PRO A 244 28.39 -8.79 -3.44
C PRO A 244 28.29 -8.50 -4.95
N ILE A 245 29.44 -8.18 -5.55
CA ILE A 245 29.62 -7.99 -6.98
C ILE A 245 30.27 -9.23 -7.55
N ALA A 246 29.61 -9.92 -8.49
CA ALA A 246 30.17 -11.09 -9.15
C ALA A 246 31.31 -10.69 -10.11
N ASP A 247 32.35 -11.51 -10.20
CA ASP A 247 33.53 -11.29 -11.06
C ASP A 247 33.15 -11.02 -12.52
N LYS A 248 32.14 -11.73 -13.03
CA LYS A 248 31.65 -11.59 -14.41
C LYS A 248 31.21 -10.17 -14.77
N VAL A 249 30.69 -9.42 -13.80
CA VAL A 249 30.13 -8.07 -14.01
C VAL A 249 30.96 -6.98 -13.33
N LEU A 250 31.99 -7.33 -12.58
CA LEU A 250 32.90 -6.38 -11.93
C LEU A 250 33.48 -5.34 -12.91
N PRO A 251 33.90 -5.71 -14.14
CA PRO A 251 34.39 -4.73 -15.11
C PRO A 251 33.35 -3.67 -15.48
N PHE A 252 32.05 -4.03 -15.46
CA PHE A 252 30.99 -3.04 -15.73
C PHE A 252 30.87 -2.01 -14.58
N TYR A 253 30.97 -2.47 -13.31
CA TYR A 253 31.00 -1.56 -12.17
C TYR A 253 32.19 -0.61 -12.23
N GLN A 254 33.36 -1.11 -12.57
CA GLN A 254 34.59 -0.29 -12.73
C GLN A 254 34.41 0.77 -13.83
N ALA A 255 33.89 0.38 -14.99
CA ALA A 255 33.63 1.27 -16.11
C ALA A 255 32.58 2.34 -15.74
N TRP A 256 31.46 1.96 -15.12
CA TRP A 256 30.43 2.90 -14.65
C TRP A 256 30.95 3.85 -13.58
N TYR A 257 31.77 3.34 -12.65
CA TYR A 257 32.40 4.17 -11.59
C TYR A 257 33.29 5.27 -12.17
N ALA A 258 34.05 4.96 -13.20
CA ALA A 258 34.98 5.88 -13.86
C ALA A 258 34.33 6.79 -14.92
N SER A 259 33.12 6.50 -15.39
CA SER A 259 32.54 7.12 -16.60
C SER A 259 32.05 8.55 -16.42
N SER A 260 31.85 9.06 -15.18
CA SER A 260 31.25 10.38 -14.91
C SER A 260 31.57 10.84 -13.49
N ASP A 261 31.45 12.14 -13.24
CA ASP A 261 31.50 12.74 -11.89
C ASP A 261 30.14 12.70 -11.16
N CYS A 262 29.12 12.05 -11.73
CA CYS A 262 27.84 11.87 -11.09
C CYS A 262 28.01 11.12 -9.75
N GLU A 263 27.30 11.57 -8.70
CA GLU A 263 27.33 10.90 -7.38
C GLU A 263 26.74 9.48 -7.42
N TYR A 264 25.86 9.18 -8.38
CA TYR A 264 25.28 7.86 -8.58
C TYR A 264 26.15 7.01 -9.50
N LEU A 265 26.22 5.71 -9.21
CA LEU A 265 26.97 4.76 -10.03
C LEU A 265 26.42 4.73 -11.46
N LEU A 266 25.10 4.60 -11.60
CA LEU A 266 24.39 4.58 -12.88
C LEU A 266 23.81 5.95 -13.16
N HIS A 267 24.01 6.45 -14.34
CA HIS A 267 23.56 7.77 -14.76
C HIS A 267 23.10 7.82 -16.20
N THR A 268 22.32 8.85 -16.57
CA THR A 268 21.93 9.11 -17.97
C THR A 268 23.15 9.56 -18.80
N PRO A 269 23.07 9.61 -20.14
CA PRO A 269 24.13 10.15 -20.98
C PRO A 269 24.55 11.57 -20.60
N GLU A 270 23.63 12.35 -20.01
CA GLU A 270 23.87 13.72 -19.55
C GLU A 270 24.47 13.77 -18.13
N GLY A 271 24.86 12.63 -17.55
CA GLY A 271 25.44 12.56 -16.21
C GLY A 271 24.42 12.80 -15.07
N LYS A 272 23.14 12.56 -15.28
CA LYS A 272 22.09 12.77 -14.27
C LYS A 272 21.64 11.44 -13.67
N HIS A 273 21.11 11.48 -12.46
CA HIS A 273 20.47 10.35 -11.80
C HIS A 273 19.32 9.77 -12.67
N PHE A 274 19.22 8.45 -12.72
CA PHE A 274 18.11 7.78 -13.38
C PHE A 274 16.84 7.84 -12.55
N ASP A 275 15.75 8.37 -13.12
CA ASP A 275 14.42 8.03 -12.67
C ASP A 275 14.06 6.62 -13.18
N TYR A 276 13.37 5.82 -12.33
CA TYR A 276 12.97 4.46 -12.71
C TYR A 276 12.17 4.44 -14.01
N ARG A 277 11.26 5.40 -14.20
CA ARG A 277 10.40 5.46 -15.39
C ARG A 277 11.21 5.74 -16.64
N ASN A 278 12.14 6.67 -16.54
CA ASN A 278 13.06 6.99 -17.63
C ASN A 278 13.89 5.77 -18.04
N TYR A 279 14.53 5.10 -17.06
CA TYR A 279 15.30 3.88 -17.34
C TYR A 279 14.41 2.79 -17.97
N TYR A 280 13.23 2.54 -17.41
CA TYR A 280 12.34 1.48 -17.88
C TYR A 280 11.84 1.72 -19.30
N ASP A 281 11.37 2.94 -19.62
CA ASP A 281 10.76 3.26 -20.91
C ASP A 281 11.84 3.49 -22.01
N SER A 282 12.99 4.09 -21.68
CA SER A 282 13.99 4.52 -22.69
C SER A 282 15.14 3.53 -22.89
N TYR A 283 15.41 2.64 -21.94
CA TYR A 283 16.54 1.71 -22.03
C TYR A 283 16.11 0.25 -21.88
N PHE A 284 15.37 -0.10 -20.83
CA PHE A 284 15.01 -1.49 -20.56
C PHE A 284 14.00 -2.03 -21.57
N THR A 285 12.91 -1.32 -21.82
CA THR A 285 11.86 -1.76 -22.75
C THR A 285 12.37 -1.93 -24.19
N PRO A 286 13.10 -0.96 -24.78
CA PRO A 286 13.67 -1.12 -26.12
C PRO A 286 14.60 -2.35 -26.25
N LEU A 287 15.44 -2.62 -25.23
CA LEU A 287 16.29 -3.81 -25.21
C LEU A 287 15.45 -5.09 -25.22
N MET A 288 14.40 -5.16 -24.39
CA MET A 288 13.52 -6.34 -24.35
C MET A 288 12.79 -6.53 -25.67
N GLU A 289 12.33 -5.48 -26.31
CA GLU A 289 11.71 -5.51 -27.64
C GLU A 289 12.70 -5.99 -28.71
N GLN A 290 13.91 -5.45 -28.74
CA GLN A 290 14.99 -5.88 -29.67
C GLN A 290 15.30 -7.37 -29.55
N LEU A 291 15.27 -7.89 -28.33
CA LEU A 291 15.56 -9.31 -28.07
C LEU A 291 14.33 -10.22 -28.18
N GLY A 292 13.13 -9.68 -28.40
CA GLY A 292 11.86 -10.42 -28.36
C GLY A 292 11.58 -11.03 -26.99
N MET A 293 11.97 -10.33 -25.91
CA MET A 293 11.80 -10.76 -24.53
C MET A 293 10.67 -9.98 -23.85
N THR A 294 9.99 -10.62 -22.88
CA THR A 294 8.85 -10.04 -22.14
C THR A 294 9.13 -9.82 -20.65
N GLN A 295 10.35 -10.09 -20.22
CA GLN A 295 10.79 -9.97 -18.84
C GLN A 295 10.70 -8.51 -18.35
N THR A 296 10.67 -8.36 -17.05
CA THR A 296 10.69 -7.06 -16.37
C THR A 296 11.95 -6.96 -15.51
N PRO A 297 12.38 -5.77 -15.05
CA PRO A 297 13.54 -5.66 -14.17
C PRO A 297 13.44 -6.54 -12.90
N HIS A 298 12.25 -6.84 -12.42
CA HIS A 298 12.05 -7.75 -11.29
C HIS A 298 12.39 -9.22 -11.63
N CYS A 299 12.30 -9.59 -12.90
CA CYS A 299 12.70 -10.93 -13.36
C CYS A 299 14.22 -11.16 -13.24
N CYS A 300 15.05 -10.10 -13.32
CA CYS A 300 16.49 -10.20 -13.09
C CYS A 300 16.77 -10.77 -11.69
N ARG A 301 16.09 -10.22 -10.67
CA ARG A 301 16.20 -10.71 -9.29
C ARG A 301 15.70 -12.14 -9.12
N HIS A 302 14.60 -12.52 -9.77
CA HIS A 302 14.11 -13.90 -9.75
C HIS A 302 15.13 -14.85 -10.42
N THR A 303 15.78 -14.41 -11.49
CA THR A 303 16.83 -15.15 -12.18
C THR A 303 18.03 -15.35 -11.28
N CYS A 304 18.53 -14.28 -10.64
CA CYS A 304 19.62 -14.35 -9.67
C CYS A 304 19.36 -15.41 -8.58
N ILE A 305 18.19 -15.33 -7.95
CA ILE A 305 17.78 -16.28 -6.90
C ILE A 305 17.79 -17.72 -7.46
N SER A 306 17.20 -17.93 -8.64
CA SER A 306 17.12 -19.27 -9.25
C SER A 306 18.50 -19.82 -9.59
N MET A 307 19.41 -18.99 -10.14
CA MET A 307 20.77 -19.39 -10.46
C MET A 307 21.56 -19.78 -9.20
N MET A 308 21.44 -18.98 -8.13
CA MET A 308 22.07 -19.31 -6.84
C MET A 308 21.52 -20.62 -6.24
N VAL A 309 20.22 -20.85 -6.32
CA VAL A 309 19.60 -22.12 -5.87
C VAL A 309 20.11 -23.31 -6.72
N GLU A 310 20.17 -23.15 -8.04
CA GLU A 310 20.68 -24.17 -8.97
C GLU A 310 22.18 -24.46 -8.74
N ALA A 311 22.96 -23.44 -8.33
CA ALA A 311 24.37 -23.55 -7.96
C ALA A 311 24.62 -24.08 -6.55
N GLY A 312 23.58 -24.45 -5.79
CA GLY A 312 23.68 -24.99 -4.45
C GLY A 312 24.14 -23.97 -3.40
N VAL A 313 23.88 -22.68 -3.62
CA VAL A 313 24.15 -21.64 -2.60
C VAL A 313 23.16 -21.81 -1.44
N GLU A 314 23.69 -21.71 -0.24
CA GLU A 314 22.91 -21.89 0.99
C GLU A 314 21.77 -20.85 1.08
N PRO A 315 20.53 -21.24 1.43
CA PRO A 315 19.35 -20.35 1.44
C PRO A 315 19.50 -19.10 2.30
N THR A 316 20.24 -19.15 3.39
CA THR A 316 20.49 -17.96 4.25
C THR A 316 21.38 -16.94 3.55
N MET A 317 22.39 -17.36 2.80
CA MET A 317 23.22 -16.48 1.98
C MET A 317 22.38 -15.82 0.87
N ILE A 318 21.54 -16.60 0.18
CA ILE A 318 20.63 -16.06 -0.84
C ILE A 318 19.74 -14.99 -0.24
N LYS A 319 19.10 -15.27 0.90
CA LYS A 319 18.23 -14.29 1.59
C LYS A 319 18.99 -13.01 1.95
N LYS A 320 20.23 -13.10 2.40
CA LYS A 320 21.08 -11.95 2.74
C LYS A 320 21.42 -11.13 1.50
N ILE A 321 21.93 -11.77 0.45
CA ILE A 321 22.30 -11.09 -0.80
C ILE A 321 21.11 -10.31 -1.35
N VAL A 322 19.94 -10.97 -1.45
CA VAL A 322 18.77 -10.33 -2.05
C VAL A 322 17.94 -9.47 -1.09
N GLY A 323 18.12 -9.56 0.22
CA GLY A 323 17.34 -8.81 1.21
C GLY A 323 15.87 -9.25 1.28
N HIS A 324 15.63 -10.53 1.54
CA HIS A 324 14.29 -11.12 1.68
C HIS A 324 13.89 -11.21 3.14
N SER A 325 12.85 -10.47 3.56
CA SER A 325 12.46 -10.30 4.97
C SER A 325 11.61 -11.44 5.55
N GLY A 326 11.05 -12.32 4.72
CA GLY A 326 9.90 -13.15 5.12
C GLY A 326 10.24 -14.49 5.81
N ALA A 327 11.51 -14.83 6.03
CA ALA A 327 11.87 -16.18 6.48
C ALA A 327 13.20 -16.29 7.25
N MET A 328 13.74 -15.22 7.83
CA MET A 328 14.87 -15.35 8.76
C MET A 328 14.34 -15.58 10.17
N THR A 329 14.62 -16.74 10.74
CA THR A 329 14.37 -17.03 12.15
C THR A 329 15.23 -16.12 13.03
N LEU A 330 14.86 -15.97 14.31
CA LEU A 330 15.65 -15.19 15.27
C LEU A 330 17.11 -15.69 15.33
N THR A 331 17.28 -16.99 15.23
CA THR A 331 18.58 -17.69 15.19
C THR A 331 19.39 -17.29 13.97
N GLU A 332 18.79 -17.26 12.77
CA GLU A 332 19.46 -16.82 11.53
C GLU A 332 19.87 -15.35 11.58
N ARG A 333 19.17 -14.49 12.33
CA ARG A 333 19.55 -13.08 12.53
C ARG A 333 20.75 -12.91 13.45
N VAL A 334 20.82 -13.69 14.51
CA VAL A 334 21.85 -13.56 15.56
C VAL A 334 23.19 -14.18 15.15
N TYR A 335 23.16 -15.29 14.39
CA TYR A 335 24.37 -16.07 14.07
C TYR A 335 25.02 -15.73 12.72
N THR A 336 24.54 -14.74 11.99
CA THR A 336 25.04 -14.47 10.63
C THR A 336 25.79 -13.13 10.52
N HIS A 337 26.93 -12.98 11.20
CA HIS A 337 28.03 -12.18 10.69
C HIS A 337 28.70 -12.98 9.54
N LEU A 338 28.07 -13.03 8.36
CA LEU A 338 28.72 -13.58 7.18
C LEU A 338 29.69 -12.52 6.66
N ASP A 339 30.97 -12.88 6.59
CA ASP A 339 31.99 -12.07 5.94
C ASP A 339 31.61 -11.82 4.50
N ILE A 340 31.91 -10.62 4.01
CA ILE A 340 31.62 -10.23 2.61
C ILE A 340 32.28 -11.22 1.62
N GLU A 341 33.45 -11.73 1.92
CA GLU A 341 34.16 -12.73 1.13
C GLU A 341 33.30 -13.96 0.83
N LYS A 342 32.58 -14.49 1.83
CA LYS A 342 31.66 -15.63 1.61
C LYS A 342 30.48 -15.29 0.73
N LEU A 343 29.99 -14.04 0.79
CA LEU A 343 28.91 -13.58 -0.10
C LEU A 343 29.42 -13.42 -1.54
N VAL A 344 30.69 -12.96 -1.72
CA VAL A 344 31.37 -12.88 -3.02
C VAL A 344 31.61 -14.28 -3.58
N GLU A 345 32.10 -15.23 -2.77
CA GLU A 345 32.21 -16.63 -3.18
C GLU A 345 30.87 -17.22 -3.62
N ALA A 346 29.80 -16.92 -2.87
CA ALA A 346 28.46 -17.42 -3.17
C ALA A 346 27.92 -16.89 -4.49
N ILE A 347 28.08 -15.57 -4.77
CA ILE A 347 27.59 -14.97 -6.02
C ILE A 347 28.42 -15.42 -7.22
N ASN A 348 29.69 -15.72 -7.05
CA ASN A 348 30.58 -16.19 -8.10
C ASN A 348 30.32 -17.64 -8.56
N ARG A 349 29.43 -18.38 -7.88
CA ARG A 349 28.94 -19.69 -8.35
C ARG A 349 27.98 -19.60 -9.53
N ILE A 350 27.50 -18.40 -9.89
CA ILE A 350 26.49 -18.21 -10.93
C ILE A 350 27.02 -17.44 -12.14
#